data_ba6a5a9493c58881a8d6f9749ef7fc48
#
_entry.id   ba6a5a9493c58881a8d6f9749ef7fc48
#
_cell.length_a   1.000
_cell.length_b   1.000
_cell.length_c   1.000
_cell.angle_alpha   90.00
_cell.angle_beta   90.00
_cell.angle_gamma   90.00
#
_symmetry.space_group_name_H-M   'P 1'
#
loop_
_entity.id
_entity.type
_entity.pdbx_description
1 polymer ?
#
loop_
_entity_poly.entity_id
_entity_poly.type
_entity_poly.pdbx_seq_one_letter_code
_entity_poly.pdbx_strand_id
1 'polypeptide(L)'
;MENKLFQSGNVSFEYPDTWDIETADTFSNPDCIATLSKGESNLLNVVSFPTETNLDSYKEFMEKCIVDDGGVILSSEFIQIASMDAIKLYGNIKTPDITFDIHTYVFIEDGNIYIFELRTVDYSSEVINEYANLIESFKLE
;
A
#
# COMPACT_ATOMS: atom_id res chain seq x y z
N MET A 1 11.09 20.61 -3.30
CA MET A 1 10.24 19.50 -3.80
C MET A 1 8.84 19.71 -3.32
N GLU A 2 7.89 19.71 -4.22
CA GLU A 2 6.50 19.90 -3.88
C GLU A 2 5.77 18.56 -3.80
N ASN A 3 4.82 18.49 -2.89
CA ASN A 3 3.91 17.34 -2.84
C ASN A 3 2.66 17.69 -3.62
N LYS A 4 2.09 16.68 -4.27
CA LYS A 4 0.83 16.80 -4.96
C LYS A 4 -0.25 16.11 -4.14
N LEU A 5 -1.48 16.57 -4.27
CA LEU A 5 -2.62 15.99 -3.58
C LEU A 5 -3.36 15.04 -4.52
N PHE A 6 -3.55 13.81 -4.08
CA PHE A 6 -4.47 12.87 -4.71
C PHE A 6 -5.78 12.89 -3.93
N GLN A 7 -6.89 12.93 -4.63
CA GLN A 7 -8.21 12.85 -4.02
C GLN A 7 -9.16 12.07 -4.92
N SER A 8 -9.83 11.08 -4.35
CA SER A 8 -10.83 10.28 -5.05
C SER A 8 -11.86 9.82 -4.03
N GLY A 9 -13.13 10.21 -4.23
CA GLY A 9 -14.18 9.93 -3.26
C GLY A 9 -13.82 10.51 -1.89
N ASN A 10 -13.78 9.67 -0.87
CA ASN A 10 -13.43 10.07 0.49
C ASN A 10 -11.94 9.87 0.82
N VAL A 11 -11.15 9.39 -0.15
CA VAL A 11 -9.72 9.11 0.05
C VAL A 11 -8.89 10.29 -0.41
N SER A 12 -7.94 10.73 0.41
CA SER A 12 -6.95 11.71 -0.01
C SER A 12 -5.60 11.38 0.62
N PHE A 13 -4.54 11.71 -0.10
CA PHE A 13 -3.16 11.64 0.41
C PHE A 13 -2.27 12.54 -0.42
N GLU A 14 -1.11 12.87 0.14
CA GLU A 14 -0.11 13.67 -0.57
C GLU A 14 1.03 12.75 -1.01
N TYR A 15 1.56 13.01 -2.20
CA TYR A 15 2.69 12.24 -2.75
C TYR A 15 3.70 13.20 -3.39
N PRO A 16 5.00 12.83 -3.40
CA PRO A 16 6.02 13.67 -4.05
C PRO A 16 5.78 13.78 -5.56
N ASP A 17 6.07 14.93 -6.14
CA ASP A 17 5.87 15.16 -7.57
C ASP A 17 6.82 14.34 -8.46
N THR A 18 7.81 13.67 -7.87
CA THR A 18 8.72 12.77 -8.57
C THR A 18 8.12 11.39 -8.86
N TRP A 19 6.95 11.10 -8.29
CA TRP A 19 6.23 9.86 -8.58
C TRP A 19 5.21 10.10 -9.69
N ASP A 20 5.08 9.14 -10.60
CA ASP A 20 4.04 9.16 -11.61
C ASP A 20 2.77 8.51 -11.05
N ILE A 21 1.62 9.01 -11.43
CA ILE A 21 0.34 8.49 -10.95
C ILE A 21 -0.61 8.21 -12.12
N GLU A 22 -1.32 7.07 -12.02
CA GLU A 22 -2.42 6.73 -12.91
C GLU A 22 -3.69 6.60 -12.09
N THR A 23 -4.79 7.10 -12.62
CA THR A 23 -6.08 7.09 -11.93
C THR A 23 -6.89 5.84 -12.26
N ALA A 24 -7.99 5.64 -11.53
CA ALA A 24 -8.86 4.47 -11.68
C ALA A 24 -9.37 4.25 -13.09
N ASP A 25 -9.54 5.32 -13.89
CA ASP A 25 -10.10 5.22 -15.24
C ASP A 25 -9.21 4.43 -16.20
N THR A 26 -7.94 4.22 -15.87
CA THR A 26 -6.99 3.51 -16.72
C THR A 26 -6.80 2.05 -16.31
N PHE A 27 -7.50 1.59 -15.26
CA PHE A 27 -7.28 0.25 -14.70
C PHE A 27 -8.40 -0.72 -15.06
N SER A 28 -8.00 -1.99 -15.22
CA SER A 28 -8.94 -3.09 -15.38
C SER A 28 -9.52 -3.59 -14.05
N ASN A 29 -8.86 -3.30 -12.92
CA ASN A 29 -9.33 -3.70 -11.60
C ASN A 29 -10.20 -2.58 -11.02
N PRO A 30 -11.51 -2.81 -10.81
CA PRO A 30 -12.41 -1.77 -10.29
C PRO A 30 -12.12 -1.36 -8.85
N ASP A 31 -11.41 -2.16 -8.08
CA ASP A 31 -11.09 -1.85 -6.69
C ASP A 31 -9.82 -0.99 -6.56
N CYS A 32 -9.02 -0.92 -7.61
CA CYS A 32 -7.80 -0.11 -7.61
C CYS A 32 -8.16 1.35 -7.88
N ILE A 33 -7.86 2.24 -6.95
CA ILE A 33 -8.18 3.67 -7.08
C ILE A 33 -7.01 4.49 -7.61
N ALA A 34 -5.78 4.00 -7.45
CA ALA A 34 -4.60 4.68 -7.98
C ALA A 34 -3.43 3.71 -8.07
N THR A 35 -2.55 3.94 -9.03
CA THR A 35 -1.25 3.29 -9.11
C THR A 35 -0.20 4.39 -9.24
N LEU A 36 0.79 4.36 -8.36
CA LEU A 36 1.91 5.30 -8.40
C LEU A 36 3.19 4.53 -8.68
N SER A 37 4.11 5.15 -9.41
CA SER A 37 5.39 4.51 -9.71
C SER A 37 6.52 5.53 -9.64
N LYS A 38 7.69 5.04 -9.27
CA LYS A 38 8.92 5.83 -9.30
C LYS A 38 9.99 4.99 -9.98
N GLY A 39 10.31 5.34 -11.22
CA GLY A 39 11.18 4.52 -12.05
C GLY A 39 10.52 3.19 -12.41
N GLU A 40 11.32 2.20 -12.73
CA GLU A 40 10.84 0.87 -13.10
C GLU A 40 10.83 -0.11 -11.93
N SER A 41 11.42 0.29 -10.80
CA SER A 41 11.66 -0.61 -9.65
C SER A 41 10.66 -0.44 -8.52
N ASN A 42 9.82 0.59 -8.55
CA ASN A 42 8.93 0.91 -7.45
C ASN A 42 7.50 1.10 -7.96
N LEU A 43 6.58 0.32 -7.41
CA LEU A 43 5.18 0.37 -7.80
C LEU A 43 4.30 0.34 -6.56
N LEU A 44 3.46 1.35 -6.41
CA LEU A 44 2.50 1.43 -5.31
C LEU A 44 1.09 1.31 -5.86
N ASN A 45 0.34 0.34 -5.36
CA ASN A 45 -1.09 0.20 -5.66
C ASN A 45 -1.91 0.61 -4.45
N VAL A 46 -2.95 1.40 -4.70
CA VAL A 46 -3.91 1.81 -3.68
C VAL A 46 -5.26 1.20 -4.04
N VAL A 47 -5.78 0.35 -3.17
CA VAL A 47 -6.99 -0.45 -3.42
C VAL A 47 -7.98 -0.21 -2.30
N SER A 48 -9.26 -0.14 -2.64
CA SER A 48 -10.34 0.00 -1.66
C SER A 48 -11.57 -0.77 -2.12
N PHE A 49 -12.21 -1.47 -1.18
CA PHE A 49 -13.47 -2.16 -1.45
C PHE A 49 -14.24 -2.36 -0.14
N PRO A 50 -15.55 -2.60 -0.22
CA PRO A 50 -16.35 -2.89 0.98
C PRO A 50 -15.91 -4.22 1.62
N THR A 51 -15.92 -4.27 2.94
CA THR A 51 -15.56 -5.49 3.64
C THR A 51 -16.34 -5.62 4.95
N GLU A 52 -16.56 -6.86 5.39
CA GLU A 52 -17.11 -7.18 6.70
C GLU A 52 -16.04 -7.74 7.63
N THR A 53 -14.81 -7.92 7.13
CA THR A 53 -13.71 -8.44 7.94
C THR A 53 -13.16 -7.38 8.89
N ASN A 54 -12.29 -7.81 9.81
CA ASN A 54 -11.59 -6.92 10.72
C ASN A 54 -10.06 -7.03 10.48
N LEU A 55 -9.30 -6.14 11.13
CA LEU A 55 -7.86 -6.11 10.95
C LEU A 55 -7.18 -7.41 11.40
N ASP A 56 -7.64 -8.02 12.51
CA ASP A 56 -7.06 -9.28 13.00
C ASP A 56 -7.15 -10.37 11.94
N SER A 57 -8.34 -10.57 11.39
CA SER A 57 -8.57 -11.60 10.37
C SER A 57 -7.83 -11.29 9.07
N TYR A 58 -7.81 -10.03 8.69
CA TYR A 58 -7.14 -9.63 7.44
C TYR A 58 -5.63 -9.80 7.53
N LYS A 59 -5.04 -9.51 8.70
CA LYS A 59 -3.62 -9.71 8.93
C LYS A 59 -3.23 -11.18 8.74
N GLU A 60 -4.00 -12.10 9.32
CA GLU A 60 -3.76 -13.53 9.13
C GLU A 60 -3.89 -13.94 7.67
N PHE A 61 -4.89 -13.41 6.99
CA PHE A 61 -5.10 -13.67 5.56
C PHE A 61 -3.92 -13.22 4.71
N MET A 62 -3.42 -12.00 4.93
CA MET A 62 -2.28 -11.48 4.18
C MET A 62 -1.01 -12.29 4.43
N GLU A 63 -0.76 -12.63 5.69
CA GLU A 63 0.42 -13.42 6.06
C GLU A 63 0.39 -14.78 5.35
N LYS A 64 -0.78 -15.41 5.33
CA LYS A 64 -0.95 -16.68 4.63
C LYS A 64 -0.72 -16.55 3.13
N CYS A 65 -1.25 -15.50 2.51
CA CYS A 65 -1.08 -15.27 1.08
C CYS A 65 0.40 -15.13 0.69
N ILE A 66 1.17 -14.40 1.48
CA ILE A 66 2.59 -14.22 1.21
C ILE A 66 3.34 -15.55 1.33
N VAL A 67 3.08 -16.31 2.38
CA VAL A 67 3.73 -17.61 2.60
C VAL A 67 3.34 -18.60 1.49
N ASP A 68 2.08 -18.63 1.11
CA ASP A 68 1.58 -19.53 0.05
C ASP A 68 2.21 -19.19 -1.31
N ASP A 69 2.55 -17.93 -1.53
CA ASP A 69 3.23 -17.48 -2.75
C ASP A 69 4.75 -17.70 -2.70
N GLY A 70 5.26 -18.34 -1.65
CA GLY A 70 6.68 -18.60 -1.49
C GLY A 70 7.46 -17.44 -0.90
N GLY A 71 6.75 -16.46 -0.34
CA GLY A 71 7.39 -15.30 0.29
C GLY A 71 7.76 -15.52 1.75
N VAL A 72 8.45 -14.55 2.29
CA VAL A 72 8.88 -14.53 3.69
C VAL A 72 8.34 -13.24 4.33
N ILE A 73 7.76 -13.37 5.52
CA ILE A 73 7.32 -12.22 6.30
C ILE A 73 8.45 -11.81 7.22
N LEU A 74 8.87 -10.55 7.10
CA LEU A 74 9.96 -9.98 7.90
C LEU A 74 9.43 -9.20 9.09
N SER A 75 8.25 -8.61 8.96
CA SER A 75 7.61 -7.84 10.03
C SER A 75 6.10 -7.76 9.75
N SER A 76 5.30 -7.92 10.79
CA SER A 76 3.84 -7.80 10.66
C SER A 76 3.30 -7.37 12.02
N GLU A 77 2.70 -6.18 12.07
CA GLU A 77 2.28 -5.60 13.34
C GLU A 77 1.05 -4.70 13.19
N PHE A 78 0.38 -4.47 14.32
CA PHE A 78 -0.67 -3.45 14.40
C PHE A 78 -0.05 -2.14 14.84
N ILE A 79 -0.42 -1.05 14.17
CA ILE A 79 0.05 0.29 14.47
C ILE A 79 -1.11 1.27 14.42
N GLN A 80 -0.86 2.52 14.78
CA GLN A 80 -1.82 3.61 14.59
C GLN A 80 -1.18 4.69 13.73
N ILE A 81 -1.92 5.16 12.75
CA ILE A 81 -1.52 6.26 11.87
C ILE A 81 -2.69 7.23 11.79
N ALA A 82 -2.44 8.50 12.11
CA ALA A 82 -3.47 9.55 12.07
C ALA A 82 -4.74 9.17 12.85
N SER A 83 -4.58 8.52 13.99
CA SER A 83 -5.65 8.03 14.88
C SER A 83 -6.45 6.84 14.32
N MET A 84 -6.01 6.25 13.22
CA MET A 84 -6.61 5.05 12.65
C MET A 84 -5.77 3.83 12.99
N ASP A 85 -6.43 2.74 13.34
CA ASP A 85 -5.75 1.46 13.50
C ASP A 85 -5.37 0.91 12.13
N ALA A 86 -4.18 0.35 12.03
CA ALA A 86 -3.65 -0.15 10.77
C ALA A 86 -2.80 -1.40 10.97
N ILE A 87 -2.61 -2.12 9.87
CA ILE A 87 -1.63 -3.20 9.80
C ILE A 87 -0.44 -2.67 9.01
N LYS A 88 0.76 -2.92 9.51
CA LYS A 88 1.99 -2.65 8.76
C LYS A 88 2.70 -3.98 8.54
N LEU A 89 2.86 -4.37 7.29
CA LEU A 89 3.49 -5.64 6.92
C LEU A 89 4.66 -5.39 5.98
N TYR A 90 5.78 -6.05 6.26
CA TYR A 90 6.96 -6.03 5.42
C TYR A 90 7.38 -7.47 5.15
N GLY A 91 7.58 -7.79 3.89
CA GLY A 91 8.02 -9.11 3.48
C GLY A 91 8.73 -9.08 2.14
N ASN A 92 9.12 -10.25 1.66
CA ASN A 92 9.65 -10.36 0.31
C ASN A 92 9.09 -11.60 -0.38
N ILE A 93 9.06 -11.53 -1.71
CA ILE A 93 8.64 -12.63 -2.55
C ILE A 93 9.74 -12.87 -3.59
N LYS A 94 10.13 -14.13 -3.73
CA LYS A 94 11.13 -14.56 -4.70
C LYS A 94 10.44 -15.34 -5.81
N THR A 95 10.69 -14.90 -7.05
CA THR A 95 10.29 -15.64 -8.23
C THR A 95 11.56 -16.13 -8.91
N PRO A 96 11.46 -17.02 -9.92
CA PRO A 96 12.66 -17.47 -10.65
C PRO A 96 13.47 -16.34 -11.27
N ASP A 97 12.81 -15.23 -11.63
CA ASP A 97 13.44 -14.14 -12.36
C ASP A 97 13.79 -12.94 -11.49
N ILE A 98 13.11 -12.76 -10.35
CA ILE A 98 13.25 -11.54 -9.57
C ILE A 98 12.84 -11.75 -8.11
N THR A 99 13.47 -10.98 -7.21
CA THR A 99 13.04 -10.86 -5.81
C THR A 99 12.59 -9.44 -5.58
N PHE A 100 11.43 -9.27 -4.96
CA PHE A 100 10.95 -7.94 -4.62
C PHE A 100 10.45 -7.88 -3.19
N ASP A 101 10.56 -6.70 -2.60
CA ASP A 101 10.06 -6.42 -1.26
C ASP A 101 8.64 -5.88 -1.36
N ILE A 102 7.82 -6.24 -0.38
CA ILE A 102 6.45 -5.74 -0.24
C ILE A 102 6.34 -4.99 1.06
N HIS A 103 5.86 -3.75 0.98
CA HIS A 103 5.56 -2.91 2.13
C HIS A 103 4.08 -2.56 2.05
N THR A 104 3.28 -3.08 2.97
CA THR A 104 1.83 -2.93 2.91
C THR A 104 1.30 -2.27 4.18
N TYR A 105 0.39 -1.31 4.00
CA TYR A 105 -0.41 -0.73 5.07
C TYR A 105 -1.87 -1.00 4.78
N VAL A 106 -2.61 -1.42 5.78
CA VAL A 106 -4.05 -1.73 5.65
C VAL A 106 -4.82 -1.01 6.72
N PHE A 107 -5.88 -0.33 6.30
CA PHE A 107 -6.83 0.36 7.19
C PHE A 107 -8.22 -0.20 6.93
N ILE A 108 -9.02 -0.36 7.96
CA ILE A 108 -10.44 -0.72 7.82
C ILE A 108 -11.24 0.31 8.59
N GLU A 109 -12.07 1.08 7.88
CA GLU A 109 -12.90 2.13 8.46
C GLU A 109 -14.28 2.13 7.79
N ASP A 110 -15.32 2.24 8.61
CA ASP A 110 -16.71 2.36 8.12
C ASP A 110 -17.13 1.31 7.09
N GLY A 111 -16.69 0.07 7.28
CA GLY A 111 -17.07 -1.04 6.41
C GLY A 111 -16.33 -1.10 5.09
N ASN A 112 -15.23 -0.35 4.96
CA ASN A 112 -14.37 -0.38 3.79
C ASN A 112 -12.94 -0.66 4.19
N ILE A 113 -12.22 -1.38 3.33
CA ILE A 113 -10.79 -1.64 3.49
C ILE A 113 -10.01 -0.73 2.56
N TYR A 114 -8.86 -0.25 3.02
CA TYR A 114 -7.95 0.59 2.24
C TYR A 114 -6.58 -0.04 2.32
N ILE A 115 -6.03 -0.44 1.17
CA ILE A 115 -4.76 -1.16 1.09
C ILE A 115 -3.78 -0.34 0.27
N PHE A 116 -2.63 -0.03 0.87
CA PHE A 116 -1.49 0.58 0.19
C PHE A 116 -0.41 -0.49 0.11
N GLU A 117 -0.05 -0.92 -1.10
CA GLU A 117 0.95 -1.96 -1.30
C GLU A 117 2.05 -1.44 -2.20
N LEU A 118 3.24 -1.26 -1.63
CA LEU A 118 4.44 -0.87 -2.36
C LEU A 118 5.27 -2.12 -2.64
N ARG A 119 5.59 -2.33 -3.91
CA ARG A 119 6.53 -3.37 -4.35
C ARG A 119 7.79 -2.69 -4.84
N THR A 120 8.94 -3.10 -4.34
CA THR A 120 10.21 -2.52 -4.75
C THR A 120 11.23 -3.62 -5.04
N VAL A 121 11.93 -3.47 -6.16
CA VAL A 121 12.98 -4.41 -6.59
C VAL A 121 14.31 -3.99 -6.00
N ASP A 122 14.62 -2.69 -6.05
CA ASP A 122 15.85 -2.14 -5.52
C ASP A 122 15.55 -1.32 -4.26
N TYR A 123 16.04 -1.76 -3.11
CA TYR A 123 15.82 -1.03 -1.88
C TYR A 123 16.38 0.37 -1.96
N SER A 124 15.57 1.35 -1.58
CA SER A 124 15.96 2.74 -1.49
C SER A 124 15.34 3.35 -0.24
N SER A 125 16.18 3.85 0.65
CA SER A 125 15.69 4.51 1.87
C SER A 125 14.90 5.78 1.52
N GLU A 126 15.24 6.47 0.43
CA GLU A 126 14.49 7.62 -0.05
C GLU A 126 13.06 7.24 -0.41
N VAL A 127 12.88 6.16 -1.19
CA VAL A 127 11.56 5.69 -1.59
C VAL A 127 10.73 5.25 -0.38
N ILE A 128 11.35 4.52 0.55
CA ILE A 128 10.66 4.08 1.75
C ILE A 128 10.22 5.25 2.62
N ASN A 129 11.05 6.28 2.75
CA ASN A 129 10.70 7.48 3.50
C ASN A 129 9.59 8.28 2.82
N GLU A 130 9.62 8.39 1.50
CA GLU A 130 8.56 9.04 0.72
C GLU A 130 7.24 8.29 0.89
N TYR A 131 7.28 6.96 0.85
CA TYR A 131 6.11 6.13 1.06
C TYR A 131 5.53 6.30 2.47
N ALA A 132 6.38 6.30 3.50
CA ALA A 132 5.94 6.50 4.88
C ALA A 132 5.26 7.86 5.05
N ASN A 133 5.81 8.91 4.45
CA ASN A 133 5.22 10.25 4.50
C ASN A 133 3.86 10.29 3.78
N LEU A 134 3.73 9.59 2.65
CA LEU A 134 2.47 9.47 1.93
C LEU A 134 1.42 8.82 2.81
N ILE A 135 1.76 7.73 3.48
CA ILE A 135 0.85 7.01 4.38
C ILE A 135 0.41 7.91 5.53
N GLU A 136 1.32 8.69 6.10
CA GLU A 136 0.98 9.62 7.19
C GLU A 136 0.04 10.74 6.74
N SER A 137 0.03 11.06 5.45
CA SER A 137 -0.85 12.08 4.88
C SER A 137 -2.24 11.54 4.52
N PHE A 138 -2.43 10.23 4.57
CA PHE A 138 -3.69 9.58 4.20
C PHE A 138 -4.84 10.04 5.12
N LYS A 139 -5.95 10.43 4.50
CA LYS A 139 -7.14 10.90 5.21
C LYS A 139 -8.38 10.34 4.56
N LEU A 140 -9.38 10.10 5.41
CA LEU A 140 -10.74 9.76 4.99
C LEU A 140 -11.67 10.90 5.36
N GLU A 141 -12.46 11.34 4.39
CA GLU A 141 -13.40 12.46 4.58
C GLU A 141 -14.85 12.01 4.49
#